data_d4a6165bd62f5fb41800d597c937bee3
#
_entry.id   d4a6165bd62f5fb41800d597c937bee3
#
_cell.length_a   1.000
_cell.length_b   1.000
_cell.length_c   1.000
_cell.angle_alpha   90.00
_cell.angle_beta   90.00
_cell.angle_gamma   90.00
#
_symmetry.space_group_name_H-M   'P 1'
#
loop_
_entity.id
_entity.type
_entity.pdbx_description
1 polymer ?
#
loop_
_entity_poly.entity_id
_entity_poly.type
_entity_poly.pdbx_seq_one_letter_code
_entity_poly.pdbx_strand_id
1 'polypeptide(L)'
;MLHGGAEDPRVEGGLDYWIICDDKRAYLFFTSLNGKLWRMWTRLEDFPNGFDHCEVALSASIFEASHTYRLKGTDKYLTIVEENGRRYYKAYVADRLDGAWTPLADTAERPFAGWVNIRPAAGVEPWTDNVSHGELIRDGVDQTMTIDPNDWGFVFQGMLERDKAGKGYGRFPWRIGILRPVKSLP
;
A
#
# COMPACT_ATOMS: atom_id res chain seq x y z
N MET A 1 10.55 4.20 -20.94
CA MET A 1 11.30 3.08 -20.31
C MET A 1 12.00 3.67 -19.12
N LEU A 2 11.79 3.17 -17.94
CA LEU A 2 12.55 3.55 -16.73
C LEU A 2 13.96 2.97 -16.89
N HIS A 3 14.87 3.73 -17.51
CA HIS A 3 16.28 3.36 -17.56
C HIS A 3 16.90 3.61 -16.20
N GLY A 4 17.18 2.59 -15.43
CA GLY A 4 17.88 2.67 -14.16
C GLY A 4 17.34 1.76 -13.08
N GLY A 5 16.00 1.67 -12.91
CA GLY A 5 15.41 0.83 -11.87
C GLY A 5 15.53 -0.67 -12.13
N ALA A 6 15.38 -1.10 -13.37
CA ALA A 6 15.42 -2.52 -13.75
C ALA A 6 16.85 -3.11 -13.78
N GLU A 7 17.87 -2.28 -13.82
CA GLU A 7 19.27 -2.70 -13.89
C GLU A 7 20.06 -2.47 -12.59
N ASP A 8 19.43 -1.91 -11.56
CA ASP A 8 20.08 -1.76 -10.26
C ASP A 8 20.18 -3.15 -9.59
N PRO A 9 21.40 -3.71 -9.43
CA PRO A 9 21.58 -5.04 -8.86
C PRO A 9 21.08 -5.17 -7.40
N ARG A 10 20.71 -4.06 -6.77
CA ARG A 10 20.08 -4.02 -5.44
C ARG A 10 18.59 -4.28 -5.49
N VAL A 11 17.96 -4.19 -6.67
CA VAL A 11 16.53 -4.39 -6.87
C VAL A 11 16.31 -5.77 -7.48
N GLU A 12 15.90 -6.72 -6.67
CA GLU A 12 15.63 -8.12 -7.06
C GLU A 12 14.26 -8.30 -7.72
N GLY A 13 13.93 -7.44 -8.70
CA GLY A 13 12.64 -7.44 -9.37
C GLY A 13 11.57 -6.65 -8.60
N GLY A 14 11.15 -5.51 -9.14
CA GLY A 14 10.11 -4.66 -8.56
C GLY A 14 8.73 -4.99 -9.12
N LEU A 15 7.70 -4.81 -8.29
CA LEU A 15 6.29 -4.90 -8.67
C LEU A 15 5.46 -3.86 -7.90
N ASP A 16 4.21 -3.66 -8.34
CA ASP A 16 3.23 -2.75 -7.74
C ASP A 16 3.78 -1.34 -7.60
N TYR A 17 4.23 -0.79 -8.72
CA TYR A 17 4.81 0.54 -8.80
C TYR A 17 3.78 1.62 -8.51
N TRP A 18 4.11 2.52 -7.59
CA TRP A 18 3.27 3.62 -7.16
C TRP A 18 3.99 4.96 -7.23
N ILE A 19 3.39 5.96 -7.90
CA ILE A 19 3.95 7.31 -7.99
C ILE A 19 3.15 8.26 -7.12
N ILE A 20 3.88 9.06 -6.34
CA ILE A 20 3.36 10.17 -5.54
C ILE A 20 4.34 11.33 -5.63
N CYS A 21 3.85 12.58 -5.63
CA CYS A 21 4.70 13.75 -5.68
C CYS A 21 4.57 14.61 -4.41
N ASP A 22 5.66 15.27 -4.06
CA ASP A 22 5.63 16.52 -3.28
C ASP A 22 5.77 17.73 -4.21
N ASP A 23 6.11 18.91 -3.67
CA ASP A 23 6.26 20.17 -4.43
C ASP A 23 7.52 20.20 -5.30
N LYS A 24 8.45 19.26 -5.16
CA LYS A 24 9.75 19.29 -5.82
C LYS A 24 10.07 18.03 -6.60
N ARG A 25 9.55 16.89 -6.16
CA ARG A 25 9.95 15.57 -6.64
C ARG A 25 8.76 14.67 -6.91
N ALA A 26 8.92 13.80 -7.89
CA ALA A 26 8.12 12.59 -8.06
C ALA A 26 8.87 11.41 -7.44
N TYR A 27 8.19 10.66 -6.59
CA TYR A 27 8.69 9.47 -5.93
C TYR A 27 8.01 8.24 -6.50
N LEU A 28 8.80 7.22 -6.79
CA LEU A 28 8.33 5.91 -7.22
C LEU A 28 8.59 4.92 -6.09
N PHE A 29 7.52 4.39 -5.50
CA PHE A 29 7.58 3.31 -4.52
C PHE A 29 7.24 1.99 -5.18
N PHE A 30 7.85 0.90 -4.72
CA PHE A 30 7.56 -0.46 -5.17
C PHE A 30 8.11 -1.49 -4.18
N THR A 31 7.59 -2.71 -4.24
CA THR A 31 8.05 -3.84 -3.42
C THR A 31 8.84 -4.84 -4.27
N SER A 32 9.59 -5.72 -3.63
CA SER A 32 10.39 -6.76 -4.29
C SER A 32 10.21 -8.16 -3.67
N LEU A 33 9.09 -8.39 -2.95
CA LEU A 33 8.69 -9.67 -2.33
C LEU A 33 9.67 -10.23 -1.27
N ASN A 34 10.66 -9.45 -0.87
CA ASN A 34 11.72 -9.86 0.06
C ASN A 34 11.77 -9.00 1.34
N GLY A 35 10.62 -8.40 1.70
CA GLY A 35 10.51 -7.56 2.89
C GLY A 35 11.01 -6.14 2.72
N LYS A 36 11.18 -5.68 1.48
CA LYS A 36 11.67 -4.33 1.18
C LYS A 36 10.63 -3.53 0.41
N LEU A 37 10.39 -2.30 0.88
CA LEU A 37 9.77 -1.23 0.12
C LEU A 37 10.89 -0.33 -0.39
N TRP A 38 11.00 -0.22 -1.68
CA TRP A 38 11.98 0.61 -2.37
C TRP A 38 11.41 1.98 -2.67
N ARG A 39 12.28 2.96 -2.76
CA ARG A 39 11.98 4.32 -3.17
C ARG A 39 12.98 4.79 -4.20
N MET A 40 12.47 5.31 -5.31
CA MET A 40 13.22 6.11 -6.27
C MET A 40 12.61 7.50 -6.34
N TRP A 41 13.37 8.48 -6.83
CA TRP A 41 12.84 9.81 -7.03
C TRP A 41 13.51 10.53 -8.19
N THR A 42 12.79 11.50 -8.76
CA THR A 42 13.27 12.45 -9.76
C THR A 42 12.71 13.84 -9.46
N ARG A 43 13.31 14.89 -10.02
CA ARG A 43 12.72 16.24 -9.93
C ARG A 43 11.44 16.30 -10.77
N LEU A 44 10.46 17.09 -10.39
CA LEU A 44 9.20 17.20 -11.15
C LEU A 44 9.42 17.66 -12.59
N GLU A 45 10.40 18.54 -12.82
CA GLU A 45 10.73 19.05 -14.15
C GLU A 45 11.36 17.99 -15.07
N ASP A 46 11.95 16.94 -14.51
CA ASP A 46 12.58 15.84 -15.25
C ASP A 46 11.63 14.65 -15.49
N PHE A 47 10.49 14.62 -14.77
CA PHE A 47 9.52 13.52 -14.87
C PHE A 47 8.99 13.36 -16.32
N PRO A 48 8.84 12.15 -16.86
CA PRO A 48 8.96 10.83 -16.21
C PRO A 48 10.36 10.21 -16.25
N ASN A 49 11.42 10.97 -16.48
CA ASN A 49 12.82 10.52 -16.56
C ASN A 49 13.56 10.80 -15.24
N GLY A 50 14.82 10.43 -15.15
CA GLY A 50 15.72 10.84 -14.06
C GLY A 50 15.52 10.08 -12.74
N PHE A 51 14.87 8.91 -12.74
CA PHE A 51 14.78 8.04 -11.56
C PHE A 51 16.07 7.23 -11.35
N ASP A 52 17.17 7.91 -11.05
CA ASP A 52 18.50 7.34 -10.91
C ASP A 52 18.95 7.11 -9.45
N HIS A 53 18.17 7.63 -8.49
CA HIS A 53 18.36 7.39 -7.07
C HIS A 53 17.42 6.28 -6.58
N CYS A 54 17.98 5.15 -6.15
CA CYS A 54 17.23 4.01 -5.64
C CYS A 54 17.71 3.62 -4.25
N GLU A 55 16.82 3.54 -3.29
CA GLU A 55 17.14 3.17 -1.90
C GLU A 55 16.01 2.39 -1.24
N VAL A 56 16.32 1.67 -0.16
CA VAL A 56 15.32 1.01 0.66
C VAL A 56 14.66 2.04 1.57
N ALA A 57 13.38 2.30 1.36
CA ALA A 57 12.58 3.20 2.19
C ALA A 57 12.13 2.54 3.50
N LEU A 58 11.80 1.24 3.45
CA LEU A 58 11.37 0.46 4.60
C LEU A 58 11.83 -0.99 4.44
N SER A 59 12.31 -1.59 5.53
CA SER A 59 12.60 -3.02 5.62
C SER A 59 11.80 -3.61 6.78
N ALA A 60 10.87 -4.51 6.49
CA ALA A 60 9.96 -5.11 7.45
C ALA A 60 9.43 -6.45 6.92
N SER A 61 8.63 -7.18 7.73
CA SER A 61 7.83 -8.28 7.20
C SER A 61 6.69 -7.70 6.36
N ILE A 62 6.94 -7.45 5.09
CA ILE A 62 6.00 -6.92 4.09
C ILE A 62 6.13 -7.72 2.80
N PHE A 63 5.10 -7.71 1.97
CA PHE A 63 5.07 -8.54 0.77
C PHE A 63 4.92 -7.71 -0.50
N GLU A 64 3.72 -7.21 -0.82
CA GLU A 64 3.42 -6.53 -2.08
C GLU A 64 2.32 -5.48 -1.93
N ALA A 65 1.82 -4.95 -3.06
CA ALA A 65 0.67 -4.03 -3.15
C ALA A 65 0.81 -2.80 -2.24
N SER A 66 1.96 -2.12 -2.33
CA SER A 66 2.23 -0.91 -1.54
C SER A 66 1.65 0.33 -2.21
N HIS A 67 0.96 1.17 -1.43
CA HIS A 67 0.40 2.44 -1.87
C HIS A 67 0.71 3.53 -0.85
N THR A 68 1.14 4.70 -1.33
CA THR A 68 1.56 5.83 -0.48
C THR A 68 0.69 7.05 -0.75
N TYR A 69 0.24 7.71 0.31
CA TYR A 69 -0.72 8.81 0.28
C TYR A 69 -0.28 9.98 1.15
N ARG A 70 -0.69 11.19 0.78
CA ARG A 70 -0.66 12.35 1.67
C ARG A 70 -1.91 12.37 2.54
N LEU A 71 -1.77 12.66 3.82
CA LEU A 71 -2.90 12.84 4.74
C LEU A 71 -3.36 14.30 4.69
N LYS A 72 -4.60 14.54 4.24
CA LYS A 72 -5.21 15.87 4.16
C LYS A 72 -5.21 16.57 5.51
N GLY A 73 -4.87 17.86 5.51
CA GLY A 73 -4.83 18.66 6.73
C GLY A 73 -3.63 18.43 7.64
N THR A 74 -2.66 17.63 7.19
CA THR A 74 -1.41 17.36 7.90
C THR A 74 -0.20 17.47 6.96
N ASP A 75 1.01 17.45 7.53
CA ASP A 75 2.26 17.31 6.77
C ASP A 75 2.76 15.86 6.73
N LYS A 76 1.84 14.88 6.96
CA LYS A 76 2.19 13.48 7.05
C LYS A 76 1.80 12.69 5.81
N TYR A 77 2.51 11.58 5.64
CA TYR A 77 2.26 10.58 4.62
C TYR A 77 1.95 9.24 5.27
N LEU A 78 1.12 8.47 4.60
CA LEU A 78 0.75 7.10 4.98
C LEU A 78 1.18 6.17 3.86
N THR A 79 1.90 5.10 4.16
CA THR A 79 2.04 3.97 3.25
C THR A 79 1.32 2.76 3.83
N ILE A 80 0.55 2.09 2.99
CA ILE A 80 -0.04 0.80 3.29
C ILE A 80 0.64 -0.26 2.44
N VAL A 81 0.77 -1.47 2.95
CA VAL A 81 1.41 -2.58 2.24
C VAL A 81 0.85 -3.91 2.71
N GLU A 82 0.73 -4.86 1.79
CA GLU A 82 0.19 -6.18 2.05
C GLU A 82 1.23 -7.10 2.70
N GLU A 83 0.77 -7.98 3.59
CA GLU A 83 1.54 -9.09 4.14
C GLU A 83 1.16 -10.41 3.47
N ASN A 84 2.14 -11.29 3.34
CA ASN A 84 1.98 -12.63 2.73
C ASN A 84 1.17 -13.60 3.61
N GLY A 85 0.85 -14.76 3.05
CA GLY A 85 0.14 -15.84 3.73
C GLY A 85 -1.37 -15.61 3.79
N ARG A 86 -1.94 -15.49 4.97
CA ARG A 86 -3.29 -14.98 5.17
C ARG A 86 -3.23 -13.46 5.03
N ARG A 87 -3.76 -12.97 3.92
CA ARG A 87 -3.56 -11.61 3.45
C ARG A 87 -4.18 -10.56 4.38
N TYR A 88 -3.40 -9.57 4.76
CA TYR A 88 -3.83 -8.39 5.50
C TYR A 88 -2.92 -7.19 5.20
N TYR A 89 -3.39 -6.00 5.47
CA TYR A 89 -2.64 -4.76 5.26
C TYR A 89 -2.01 -4.24 6.54
N LYS A 90 -0.80 -3.77 6.41
CA LYS A 90 -0.03 -2.98 7.37
C LYS A 90 -0.05 -1.52 6.98
N ALA A 91 0.26 -0.64 7.93
CA ALA A 91 0.37 0.79 7.71
C ALA A 91 1.58 1.38 8.43
N TYR A 92 2.22 2.31 7.76
CA TYR A 92 3.36 3.08 8.25
C TYR A 92 3.14 4.56 7.95
N VAL A 93 3.69 5.43 8.79
CA VAL A 93 3.61 6.89 8.61
C VAL A 93 5.00 7.51 8.53
N ALA A 94 5.10 8.62 7.80
CA ALA A 94 6.30 9.44 7.71
C ALA A 94 5.93 10.92 7.63
N ASP A 95 6.83 11.79 8.07
CA ASP A 95 6.67 13.24 7.94
C ASP A 95 7.09 13.75 6.54
N ARG A 96 7.82 12.94 5.79
CA ARG A 96 8.31 13.28 4.44
C ARG A 96 8.41 12.02 3.59
N LEU A 97 8.22 12.15 2.27
CA LEU A 97 8.36 11.04 1.32
C LEU A 97 9.79 10.48 1.26
N ASP A 98 10.80 11.31 1.51
CA ASP A 98 12.21 10.91 1.63
C ASP A 98 12.66 10.61 3.07
N GLY A 99 11.72 10.61 4.03
CA GLY A 99 11.96 10.32 5.44
C GLY A 99 11.91 8.84 5.80
N ALA A 100 12.09 8.58 7.10
CA ALA A 100 11.91 7.25 7.69
C ALA A 100 10.42 6.95 7.91
N TRP A 101 10.03 5.71 7.68
CA TRP A 101 8.69 5.21 7.93
C TRP A 101 8.61 4.57 9.32
N THR A 102 7.64 4.99 10.12
CA THR A 102 7.37 4.44 11.45
C THR A 102 6.09 3.60 11.45
N PRO A 103 6.08 2.45 12.16
CA PRO A 103 4.90 1.59 12.25
C PRO A 103 3.69 2.33 12.85
N LEU A 104 2.53 2.19 12.21
CA LEU A 104 1.24 2.63 12.72
C LEU A 104 0.35 1.43 13.08
N ALA A 105 0.31 0.44 12.20
CA ALA A 105 -0.49 -0.77 12.33
C ALA A 105 0.21 -1.89 11.52
N ASP A 106 1.15 -2.60 12.12
CA ASP A 106 2.10 -3.44 11.39
C ASP A 106 2.17 -4.90 11.86
N THR A 107 1.23 -5.34 12.71
CA THR A 107 1.14 -6.74 13.16
C THR A 107 -0.19 -7.38 12.81
N ALA A 108 -0.23 -8.73 12.81
CA ALA A 108 -1.46 -9.49 12.56
C ALA A 108 -2.54 -9.25 13.61
N GLU A 109 -2.15 -8.91 14.85
CA GLU A 109 -3.04 -8.59 15.96
C GLU A 109 -3.57 -7.16 15.89
N ARG A 110 -2.82 -6.26 15.24
CA ARG A 110 -3.15 -4.84 15.07
C ARG A 110 -2.87 -4.40 13.63
N PRO A 111 -3.57 -4.98 12.64
CA PRO A 111 -3.38 -4.64 11.24
C PRO A 111 -4.07 -3.33 10.89
N PHE A 112 -3.69 -2.72 9.77
CA PHE A 112 -4.49 -1.66 9.16
C PHE A 112 -5.86 -2.21 8.73
N ALA A 113 -5.88 -3.30 7.97
CA ALA A 113 -7.09 -4.02 7.58
C ALA A 113 -6.79 -5.53 7.50
N GLY A 114 -7.52 -6.33 8.26
CA GLY A 114 -7.36 -7.78 8.30
C GLY A 114 -8.47 -8.46 9.09
N TRP A 115 -8.44 -9.78 9.15
CA TRP A 115 -9.50 -10.62 9.74
C TRP A 115 -9.86 -10.27 11.19
N VAL A 116 -8.95 -9.68 11.94
CA VAL A 116 -9.18 -9.32 13.36
C VAL A 116 -9.98 -8.02 13.53
N ASN A 117 -9.95 -7.14 12.54
CA ASN A 117 -10.55 -5.80 12.65
C ASN A 117 -11.57 -5.44 11.55
N ILE A 118 -11.79 -6.31 10.56
CA ILE A 118 -12.89 -6.14 9.60
C ILE A 118 -14.18 -6.77 10.12
N ARG A 119 -15.32 -6.20 9.76
CA ARG A 119 -16.64 -6.72 10.08
C ARG A 119 -17.56 -6.56 8.87
N PRO A 120 -18.46 -7.52 8.61
CA PRO A 120 -19.45 -7.38 7.55
C PRO A 120 -20.42 -6.25 7.89
N ALA A 121 -20.99 -5.61 6.88
CA ALA A 121 -22.10 -4.70 7.05
C ALA A 121 -23.33 -5.40 7.63
N ALA A 122 -24.23 -4.65 8.23
CA ALA A 122 -25.47 -5.21 8.80
C ALA A 122 -26.25 -5.99 7.71
N GLY A 123 -26.65 -7.21 8.04
CA GLY A 123 -27.38 -8.09 7.13
C GLY A 123 -26.53 -8.76 6.03
N VAL A 124 -25.22 -8.57 6.05
CA VAL A 124 -24.29 -9.22 5.11
C VAL A 124 -23.57 -10.37 5.81
N GLU A 125 -23.64 -11.56 5.23
CA GLU A 125 -22.86 -12.70 5.72
C GLU A 125 -21.35 -12.45 5.53
N PRO A 126 -20.50 -12.90 6.48
CA PRO A 126 -19.04 -12.84 6.33
C PRO A 126 -18.59 -13.58 5.08
N TRP A 127 -18.01 -12.86 4.14
CA TRP A 127 -17.58 -13.39 2.85
C TRP A 127 -16.07 -13.30 2.61
N THR A 128 -15.35 -12.66 3.53
CA THR A 128 -13.90 -12.51 3.46
C THR A 128 -13.28 -12.52 4.84
N ASP A 129 -12.11 -13.09 4.93
CA ASP A 129 -11.15 -13.00 6.02
C ASP A 129 -9.72 -12.81 5.49
N ASN A 130 -9.61 -12.52 4.19
CA ASN A 130 -8.40 -12.05 3.52
C ASN A 130 -8.64 -10.65 2.96
N VAL A 131 -7.65 -9.78 3.09
CA VAL A 131 -7.65 -8.42 2.54
C VAL A 131 -6.40 -8.27 1.70
N SER A 132 -6.57 -8.22 0.39
CA SER A 132 -5.49 -8.26 -0.59
C SER A 132 -5.68 -7.19 -1.67
N HIS A 133 -4.60 -6.75 -2.30
CA HIS A 133 -4.55 -5.80 -3.41
C HIS A 133 -5.58 -4.67 -3.28
N GLY A 134 -5.41 -3.86 -2.26
CA GLY A 134 -6.35 -2.79 -1.94
C GLY A 134 -5.77 -1.41 -2.08
N GLU A 135 -6.61 -0.43 -2.37
CA GLU A 135 -6.28 0.98 -2.54
C GLU A 135 -7.24 1.87 -1.75
N LEU A 136 -6.72 2.91 -1.10
CA LEU A 136 -7.54 3.94 -0.48
C LEU A 136 -8.16 4.86 -1.55
N ILE A 137 -9.42 5.20 -1.36
CA ILE A 137 -10.11 6.16 -2.23
C ILE A 137 -9.54 7.55 -1.94
N ARG A 138 -9.01 8.19 -2.98
CA ARG A 138 -8.40 9.51 -2.88
C ARG A 138 -9.43 10.62 -2.74
N ASP A 139 -9.05 11.67 -2.05
CA ASP A 139 -9.80 12.92 -1.96
C ASP A 139 -9.31 13.86 -3.06
N GLY A 140 -9.80 13.64 -4.28
CA GLY A 140 -9.38 14.38 -5.46
C GLY A 140 -8.56 13.59 -6.46
N VAL A 141 -7.91 14.29 -7.39
CA VAL A 141 -7.21 13.72 -8.55
C VAL A 141 -5.79 14.29 -8.73
N ASP A 142 -5.25 14.87 -7.67
CA ASP A 142 -3.92 15.47 -7.69
C ASP A 142 -2.78 14.45 -7.58
N GLN A 143 -1.58 14.91 -7.92
CA GLN A 143 -0.36 14.09 -7.91
C GLN A 143 0.16 13.76 -6.50
N THR A 144 -0.40 14.37 -5.45
CA THR A 144 -0.02 14.10 -4.06
C THR A 144 -0.77 12.91 -3.48
N MET A 145 -1.66 12.28 -4.27
CA MET A 145 -2.43 11.10 -3.86
C MET A 145 -3.11 11.30 -2.51
N THR A 146 -3.73 12.47 -2.32
CA THR A 146 -4.29 12.88 -1.02
C THR A 146 -5.49 12.01 -0.65
N ILE A 147 -5.57 11.64 0.62
CA ILE A 147 -6.74 11.01 1.25
C ILE A 147 -7.22 11.87 2.42
N ASP A 148 -8.53 11.85 2.69
CA ASP A 148 -9.08 12.45 3.90
C ASP A 148 -9.01 11.44 5.06
N PRO A 149 -8.23 11.69 6.12
CA PRO A 149 -8.09 10.76 7.23
C PRO A 149 -9.38 10.58 8.05
N ASN A 150 -10.38 11.46 7.86
CA ASN A 150 -11.66 11.41 8.56
C ASN A 150 -12.78 10.76 7.73
N ASP A 151 -12.63 10.72 6.39
CA ASP A 151 -13.61 10.15 5.46
C ASP A 151 -12.90 9.38 4.34
N TRP A 152 -12.47 8.18 4.63
CA TRP A 152 -11.79 7.34 3.65
C TRP A 152 -12.54 6.03 3.39
N GLY A 153 -12.29 5.46 2.25
CA GLY A 153 -12.70 4.12 1.89
C GLY A 153 -11.50 3.32 1.41
N PHE A 154 -11.49 2.03 1.68
CA PHE A 154 -10.47 1.12 1.22
C PHE A 154 -11.12 0.06 0.34
N VAL A 155 -10.86 0.14 -0.97
CA VAL A 155 -11.28 -0.88 -1.95
C VAL A 155 -10.25 -1.99 -1.93
N PHE A 156 -10.69 -3.24 -1.87
CA PHE A 156 -9.80 -4.39 -1.78
C PHE A 156 -10.39 -5.61 -2.48
N GLN A 157 -9.56 -6.57 -2.81
CA GLN A 157 -10.02 -7.93 -3.12
C GLN A 157 -9.96 -8.80 -1.88
N GLY A 158 -10.99 -9.64 -1.70
CA GLY A 158 -11.11 -10.51 -0.55
C GLY A 158 -11.75 -11.84 -0.89
N MET A 159 -11.54 -12.81 -0.01
CA MET A 159 -12.17 -14.13 -0.03
C MET A 159 -12.02 -14.79 1.33
N LEU A 160 -12.68 -15.92 1.56
CA LEU A 160 -12.44 -16.73 2.76
C LEU A 160 -11.19 -17.60 2.58
N GLU A 161 -10.36 -17.69 3.61
CA GLU A 161 -9.13 -18.50 3.59
C GLU A 161 -9.42 -19.96 3.22
N ARG A 162 -10.53 -20.50 3.74
CA ARG A 162 -10.96 -21.86 3.42
C ARG A 162 -11.22 -22.11 1.93
N ASP A 163 -11.51 -21.08 1.15
CA ASP A 163 -11.83 -21.18 -0.28
C ASP A 163 -10.57 -21.35 -1.15
N LYS A 164 -9.37 -21.23 -0.57
CA LYS A 164 -8.10 -21.56 -1.22
C LYS A 164 -7.89 -23.06 -1.42
N ALA A 165 -8.50 -23.87 -0.56
CA ALA A 165 -8.25 -25.32 -0.52
C ALA A 165 -8.41 -25.97 -1.89
N GLY A 166 -7.40 -26.71 -2.32
CA GLY A 166 -7.38 -27.44 -3.59
C GLY A 166 -7.29 -26.56 -4.85
N LYS A 167 -7.04 -25.25 -4.73
CA LYS A 167 -6.95 -24.32 -5.86
C LYS A 167 -5.56 -23.71 -5.97
N GLY A 168 -5.07 -23.56 -7.21
CA GLY A 168 -3.92 -22.69 -7.49
C GLY A 168 -4.34 -21.22 -7.46
N TYR A 169 -3.37 -20.30 -7.26
CA TYR A 169 -3.58 -18.86 -7.11
C TYR A 169 -4.52 -18.25 -8.16
N GLY A 170 -4.35 -18.55 -9.44
CA GLY A 170 -5.19 -18.03 -10.52
C GLY A 170 -6.65 -18.54 -10.52
N ARG A 171 -7.03 -19.41 -9.57
CA ARG A 171 -8.39 -19.93 -9.38
C ARG A 171 -9.01 -19.51 -8.06
N PHE A 172 -8.37 -18.64 -7.33
CA PHE A 172 -8.91 -18.10 -6.10
C PHE A 172 -10.14 -17.24 -6.38
N PRO A 173 -11.24 -17.42 -5.61
CA PRO A 173 -12.52 -16.75 -5.89
C PRO A 173 -12.52 -15.32 -5.31
N TRP A 174 -11.58 -14.49 -5.73
CA TRP A 174 -11.49 -13.10 -5.31
C TRP A 174 -12.76 -12.33 -5.65
N ARG A 175 -13.19 -11.50 -4.71
CA ARG A 175 -14.31 -10.58 -4.84
C ARG A 175 -13.88 -9.19 -4.41
N ILE A 176 -14.44 -8.16 -5.03
CA ILE A 176 -14.17 -6.77 -4.66
C ILE A 176 -15.09 -6.37 -3.51
N GLY A 177 -14.50 -5.74 -2.51
CA GLY A 177 -15.17 -5.15 -1.37
C GLY A 177 -14.70 -3.74 -1.09
N ILE A 178 -15.43 -3.05 -0.23
CA ILE A 178 -15.04 -1.74 0.30
C ILE A 178 -15.14 -1.78 1.83
N LEU A 179 -14.10 -1.32 2.49
CA LEU A 179 -14.11 -1.04 3.93
C LEU A 179 -14.32 0.44 4.17
N ARG A 180 -15.06 0.73 5.24
CA ARG A 180 -15.20 2.08 5.80
C ARG A 180 -14.67 2.08 7.23
N PRO A 181 -13.95 3.11 7.65
CA PRO A 181 -13.40 3.17 8.99
C PRO A 181 -14.51 3.35 10.03
N VAL A 182 -14.27 2.81 11.21
CA VAL A 182 -15.04 3.15 12.41
C VAL A 182 -14.36 4.24 13.24
N LYS A 183 -13.12 4.60 12.86
CA LYS A 183 -12.28 5.65 13.48
C LYS A 183 -11.45 6.34 12.41
N SER A 184 -11.17 7.63 12.61
CA SER A 184 -10.24 8.39 11.77
C SER A 184 -8.82 7.82 11.78
N LEU A 185 -8.07 8.06 10.74
CA LEU A 185 -6.62 7.88 10.72
C LEU A 185 -5.95 8.96 11.59
N PRO A 186 -4.74 8.72 12.07
CA PRO A 186 -4.00 9.66 12.90
C PRO A 186 -3.61 10.94 12.19
#